data_e93ecdf87e4d3e4f6901cd16b92b3269
#
_entry.id   e93ecdf87e4d3e4f6901cd16b92b3269
#
_cell.length_a   1.000
_cell.length_b   1.000
_cell.length_c   1.000
_cell.angle_alpha   90.00
_cell.angle_beta   90.00
_cell.angle_gamma   90.00
#
_symmetry.space_group_name_H-M   'P 1'
#
loop_
_entity.id
_entity.type
_entity.pdbx_description
1 polymer ?
#
loop_
_entity_poly.entity_id
_entity_poly.type
_entity_poly.pdbx_seq_one_letter_code
_entity_poly.pdbx_strand_id
1 'polypeptide(L)' 'LVVGQVEHALLEAALHQSNNNQSKAADMLGISRGTLRTRMKQFGLLS' A
#
# COMPACT_ATOMS: atom_id res chain seq x y z
N LEU A 1 -19.10 8.29 2.37
CA LEU A 1 -18.39 7.06 2.17
C LEU A 1 -16.99 7.31 1.66
N VAL A 2 -15.99 6.99 2.44
CA VAL A 2 -14.62 7.39 2.10
C VAL A 2 -13.76 6.15 1.92
N VAL A 3 -13.98 5.47 0.81
CA VAL A 3 -13.26 4.24 0.48
C VAL A 3 -11.76 4.49 0.34
N GLY A 4 -11.39 5.65 -0.20
CA GLY A 4 -9.98 5.99 -0.35
C GLY A 4 -9.22 6.07 0.96
N GLN A 5 -9.88 6.52 2.03
CA GLN A 5 -9.22 6.58 3.34
C GLN A 5 -8.95 5.19 3.90
N VAL A 6 -9.85 4.25 3.68
CA VAL A 6 -9.64 2.87 4.13
C VAL A 6 -8.47 2.25 3.37
N GLU A 7 -8.42 2.42 2.06
CA GLU A 7 -7.30 1.90 1.26
C GLU A 7 -5.98 2.53 1.68
N HIS A 8 -5.98 3.83 1.92
CA HIS A 8 -4.78 4.54 2.35
C HIS A 8 -4.27 3.98 3.68
N ALA A 9 -5.16 3.78 4.64
CA ALA A 9 -4.80 3.24 5.93
C ALA A 9 -4.26 1.82 5.81
N LEU A 10 -4.86 1.00 4.95
CA LEU A 10 -4.41 -0.36 4.73
C LEU A 10 -3.00 -0.39 4.12
N LEU A 11 -2.74 0.47 3.14
CA LEU A 11 -1.42 0.55 2.53
C LEU A 11 -0.38 1.00 3.54
N GLU A 12 -0.69 2.02 4.33
CA GLU A 12 0.24 2.50 5.34
C GLU A 12 0.54 1.42 6.38
N ALA A 13 -0.49 0.71 6.83
CA ALA A 13 -0.30 -0.34 7.82
C ALA A 13 0.57 -1.46 7.27
N ALA A 14 0.32 -1.87 6.02
CA ALA A 14 1.11 -2.94 5.40
C ALA A 14 2.56 -2.51 5.23
N LEU A 15 2.79 -1.28 4.78
CA LEU A 15 4.15 -0.75 4.61
C LEU A 15 4.86 -0.65 5.95
N HIS A 16 4.15 -0.21 6.97
CA HIS A 16 4.74 -0.10 8.31
C HIS A 16 5.16 -1.46 8.86
N GLN A 17 4.28 -2.45 8.75
CA GLN A 17 4.56 -3.78 9.27
C GLN A 17 5.65 -4.50 8.47
N SER A 18 5.82 -4.15 7.21
CA SER A 18 6.85 -4.74 6.36
C SER A 18 8.14 -3.94 6.36
N ASN A 19 8.24 -2.91 7.18
CA ASN A 19 9.41 -1.99 7.21
C ASN A 19 9.66 -1.36 5.85
N ASN A 20 8.61 -0.95 5.17
CA ASN A 20 8.68 -0.34 3.83
C ASN A 20 9.17 -1.31 2.75
N ASN A 21 9.05 -2.61 3.00
CA ASN A 21 9.36 -3.60 1.98
C ASN A 21 8.15 -3.78 1.08
N GLN A 22 8.22 -3.22 -0.13
CA GLN A 22 7.08 -3.22 -1.05
C GLN A 22 6.63 -4.62 -1.44
N SER A 23 7.58 -5.53 -1.67
CA SER A 23 7.24 -6.90 -2.03
C SER A 23 6.46 -7.58 -0.91
N LYS A 24 6.92 -7.41 0.32
CA LYS A 24 6.27 -8.01 1.46
C LYS A 24 4.90 -7.38 1.73
N ALA A 25 4.81 -6.06 1.58
CA ALA A 25 3.55 -5.36 1.76
C ALA A 25 2.52 -5.81 0.71
N ALA A 26 2.94 -5.97 -0.53
CA ALA A 26 2.06 -6.46 -1.58
C ALA A 26 1.57 -7.88 -1.27
N ASP A 27 2.45 -8.73 -0.79
CA ASP A 27 2.10 -10.08 -0.35
C ASP A 27 1.04 -10.05 0.74
N MET A 28 1.23 -9.19 1.73
CA MET A 28 0.30 -9.06 2.85
C MET A 28 -1.07 -8.61 2.38
N LEU A 29 -1.12 -7.77 1.36
CA LEU A 29 -2.36 -7.26 0.80
C LEU A 29 -2.97 -8.17 -0.26
N GLY A 30 -2.23 -9.18 -0.71
CA GLY A 30 -2.71 -10.10 -1.74
C GLY A 30 -2.74 -9.48 -3.13
N ILE A 31 -1.86 -8.53 -3.40
CA ILE A 31 -1.78 -7.86 -4.70
C ILE A 31 -0.34 -7.95 -5.24
N SER A 32 -0.18 -7.63 -6.52
CA SER A 32 1.17 -7.60 -7.11
C SER A 32 1.91 -6.35 -6.66
N ARG A 33 3.24 -6.42 -6.72
CA ARG A 33 4.08 -5.28 -6.36
C ARG A 33 3.80 -4.07 -7.26
N GLY A 34 3.55 -4.32 -8.54
CA GLY A 34 3.21 -3.25 -9.48
C GLY A 34 1.91 -2.55 -9.10
N THR A 35 0.90 -3.32 -8.71
CA THR A 35 -0.36 -2.76 -8.25
C THR A 35 -0.15 -1.94 -6.97
N LEU A 36 0.66 -2.46 -6.05
CA LEU A 36 0.97 -1.73 -4.83
C LEU A 36 1.61 -0.39 -5.13
N ARG A 37 2.60 -0.36 -6.04
CA ARG A 37 3.27 0.89 -6.41
C ARG A 37 2.29 1.89 -7.02
N THR A 38 1.39 1.42 -7.88
CA THR A 38 0.37 2.28 -8.47
C THR A 38 -0.51 2.92 -7.38
N ARG A 39 -0.93 2.11 -6.41
CA ARG A 39 -1.73 2.61 -5.31
C ARG A 39 -0.97 3.62 -4.46
N MET A 40 0.29 3.31 -4.14
CA MET A 40 1.13 4.23 -3.38
C MET A 40 1.27 5.58 -4.09
N LYS A 41 1.41 5.54 -5.40
CA LYS A 41 1.52 6.75 -6.19
C LYS A 41 0.24 7.57 -6.13
N GLN A 42 -0.91 6.90 -6.22
CA GLN A 42 -2.21 7.57 -6.15
C GLN A 42 -2.42 8.27 -4.81
N PHE A 43 -1.90 7.72 -3.73
CA PHE A 43 -2.07 8.28 -2.40
C PHE A 43 -0.89 9.13 -1.94
N GLY A 44 0.08 9.36 -2.82
CA GLY A 44 1.22 10.17 -2.48
C GLY A 44 2.19 9.52 -1.50
N LEU A 45 2.16 8.20 -1.38
CA LEU A 45 3.06 7.46 -0.51
C LEU A 45 4.38 7.11 -1.18
N LEU A 46 4.42 7.20 -2.49
CA LEU A 46 5.62 6.94 -3.28
C LEU A 46 6.19 8.28 -3.72
N SER A 47 7.37 8.59 -3.25
CA SER A 47 8.04 9.85 -3.63
C SER A 47 8.88 9.71 -4.87
#